data_55308044f102823f82023a1e66f1f5f5
#
_entry.id   55308044f102823f82023a1e66f1f5f5
#
_cell.length_a   1.000
_cell.length_b   1.000
_cell.length_c   1.000
_cell.angle_alpha   90.00
_cell.angle_beta   90.00
_cell.angle_gamma   90.00
#
_symmetry.space_group_name_H-M   'P 1'
#
loop_
_entity.id
_entity.type
_entity.pdbx_description
1 polymer ?
#
loop_
_entity_poly.entity_id
_entity_poly.type
_entity_poly.pdbx_seq_one_letter_code
_entity_poly.pdbx_strand_id
1 'polypeptide(L)'
;LMVADSSFIVEGLLKDPELLREEDIITLDLSVYEVANSVWKHQHLLKDLRDGTRYLMIFHGLLETNKIRVVRPSLGLMERSYALAARNGLPIYDAVFIALALEVGAALKTYDRRQAAVMRKESAR
;
A
#
# COMPACT_ATOMS: atom_id res chain seq x y z
N LEU A 1 3.76 10.64 8.83
CA LEU A 1 3.40 9.23 8.75
C LEU A 1 2.20 9.04 7.82
N MET A 2 2.31 8.10 6.92
CA MET A 2 1.22 7.76 6.01
C MET A 2 1.11 6.25 5.85
N VAL A 3 -0.09 5.78 5.54
CA VAL A 3 -0.33 4.40 5.14
C VAL A 3 -0.37 4.38 3.62
N ALA A 4 0.40 3.49 3.02
CA ALA A 4 0.46 3.37 1.56
C ALA A 4 0.10 1.95 1.13
N ASP A 5 -0.67 1.83 0.07
CA ASP A 5 -0.89 0.54 -0.58
C ASP A 5 0.20 0.27 -1.62
N SER A 6 0.14 -0.89 -2.25
CA SER A 6 1.14 -1.27 -3.25
C SER A 6 1.16 -0.34 -4.45
N SER A 7 0.02 0.21 -4.86
CA SER A 7 -0.03 1.11 -6.02
C SER A 7 0.82 2.36 -5.82
N PHE A 8 0.75 2.95 -4.64
CA PHE A 8 1.55 4.12 -4.28
C PHE A 8 3.04 3.80 -4.21
N ILE A 9 3.37 2.67 -3.59
CA ILE A 9 4.77 2.24 -3.46
C ILE A 9 5.38 1.97 -4.84
N VAL A 10 4.66 1.29 -5.71
CA VAL A 10 5.12 1.01 -7.08
C VAL A 10 5.35 2.31 -7.87
N GLU A 11 4.43 3.26 -7.77
CA GLU A 11 4.59 4.56 -8.42
C GLU A 11 5.86 5.25 -7.95
N GLY A 12 6.10 5.24 -6.64
CA GLY A 12 7.32 5.81 -6.06
C GLY A 12 8.58 5.10 -6.52
N LEU A 13 8.56 3.76 -6.55
CA LEU A 13 9.73 2.99 -6.98
C LEU A 13 10.06 3.18 -8.45
N LEU A 14 9.06 3.16 -9.32
CA LEU A 14 9.27 3.10 -10.76
C LEU A 14 9.29 4.47 -11.44
N LYS A 15 8.61 5.47 -10.89
CA LYS A 15 8.42 6.75 -11.57
C LYS A 15 8.83 7.96 -10.78
N ASP A 16 8.52 8.01 -9.47
CA ASP A 16 8.73 9.21 -8.67
C ASP A 16 9.25 8.87 -7.27
N PRO A 17 10.57 8.72 -7.10
CA PRO A 17 11.15 8.36 -5.81
C PRO A 17 10.86 9.35 -4.68
N GLU A 18 10.55 10.61 -4.99
CA GLU A 18 10.23 11.61 -3.97
C GLU A 18 8.97 11.25 -3.18
N LEU A 19 8.03 10.54 -3.82
CA LEU A 19 6.82 10.07 -3.11
C LEU A 19 7.15 9.23 -1.88
N LEU A 20 8.26 8.50 -1.92
CA LEU A 20 8.66 7.60 -0.83
C LEU A 20 9.56 8.28 0.19
N ARG A 21 9.99 9.52 -0.05
CA ARG A 21 10.92 10.25 0.83
C ARG A 21 10.24 11.25 1.75
N GLU A 22 9.04 11.71 1.39
CA GLU A 22 8.37 12.80 2.10
C GLU A 22 8.05 12.49 3.55
N GLU A 23 7.59 11.27 3.82
CA GLU A 23 7.18 10.82 5.16
C GLU A 23 7.55 9.36 5.36
N ASP A 24 7.55 8.95 6.60
CA ASP A 24 7.63 7.53 6.95
C ASP A 24 6.33 6.84 6.51
N ILE A 25 6.47 5.62 6.05
CA ILE A 25 5.38 4.85 5.46
C ILE A 25 5.12 3.61 6.29
N ILE A 26 3.84 3.31 6.51
CA ILE A 26 3.38 2.02 7.00
C ILE A 26 2.60 1.35 5.87
N THR A 27 2.85 0.09 5.67
CA THR A 27 2.09 -0.74 4.73
C THR A 27 1.79 -2.10 5.33
N LEU A 28 1.01 -2.90 4.65
CA LEU A 28 0.69 -4.27 5.08
C LEU A 28 1.61 -5.27 4.40
N ASP A 29 1.75 -6.43 5.01
CA ASP A 29 2.54 -7.55 4.47
C ASP A 29 2.10 -7.94 3.05
N LEU A 30 0.81 -7.81 2.74
CA LEU A 30 0.28 -8.04 1.40
C LEU A 30 1.01 -7.21 0.34
N SER A 31 1.38 -5.96 0.67
CA SER A 31 2.07 -5.07 -0.27
C SER A 31 3.42 -5.60 -0.72
N VAL A 32 4.10 -6.38 0.11
CA VAL A 32 5.40 -6.94 -0.26
C VAL A 32 5.25 -7.81 -1.51
N TYR A 33 4.24 -8.67 -1.53
CA TYR A 33 3.97 -9.53 -2.67
C TYR A 33 3.44 -8.75 -3.86
N GLU A 34 2.54 -7.81 -3.62
CA GLU A 34 1.94 -7.02 -4.68
C GLU A 34 2.95 -6.13 -5.39
N VAL A 35 3.86 -5.52 -4.64
CA VAL A 35 4.94 -4.70 -5.21
C VAL A 35 5.85 -5.57 -6.08
N ALA A 36 6.29 -6.72 -5.57
CA ALA A 36 7.13 -7.64 -6.33
C ALA A 36 6.43 -8.11 -7.61
N ASN A 37 5.16 -8.46 -7.51
CA ASN A 37 4.37 -8.88 -8.66
C ASN A 37 4.21 -7.78 -9.70
N SER A 38 4.00 -6.55 -9.25
CA SER A 38 3.87 -5.39 -10.14
C SER A 38 5.17 -5.11 -10.89
N VAL A 39 6.32 -5.18 -10.20
CA VAL A 39 7.63 -5.03 -10.82
C VAL A 39 7.85 -6.11 -11.88
N TRP A 40 7.53 -7.37 -11.54
CA TRP A 40 7.59 -8.48 -12.49
C TRP A 40 6.75 -8.21 -13.72
N LYS A 41 5.53 -7.74 -13.54
CA LYS A 41 4.59 -7.43 -14.61
C LYS A 41 5.14 -6.35 -15.55
N HIS A 42 5.72 -5.29 -14.98
CA HIS A 42 6.32 -4.22 -15.78
C HIS A 42 7.49 -4.72 -16.62
N GLN A 43 8.31 -5.59 -16.09
CA GLN A 43 9.44 -6.14 -16.84
C GLN A 43 9.02 -7.17 -17.88
N HIS A 44 8.16 -8.12 -17.51
CA HIS A 44 7.92 -9.31 -18.30
C HIS A 44 6.65 -9.29 -19.14
N LEU A 45 5.65 -8.49 -18.77
CA LEU A 45 4.39 -8.38 -19.51
C LEU A 45 4.29 -7.06 -20.27
N LEU A 46 4.46 -5.94 -19.57
CA LEU A 46 4.38 -4.61 -20.17
C LEU A 46 5.66 -4.22 -20.88
N LYS A 47 6.78 -4.80 -20.47
CA LYS A 47 8.11 -4.62 -21.07
C LYS A 47 8.57 -3.16 -21.11
N ASP A 48 8.16 -2.38 -20.11
CA ASP A 48 8.58 -0.99 -19.95
C ASP A 48 9.65 -0.83 -18.86
N LEU A 49 10.20 -1.94 -18.38
CA LEU A 49 11.24 -1.98 -17.36
C LEU A 49 12.27 -3.03 -17.72
N ARG A 50 13.56 -2.66 -17.69
CA ARG A 50 14.65 -3.57 -18.08
C ARG A 50 15.06 -4.53 -16.97
N ASP A 51 15.20 -4.01 -15.75
CA ASP A 51 15.76 -4.76 -14.63
C ASP A 51 14.91 -4.55 -13.38
N GLY A 52 13.96 -5.44 -13.18
CA GLY A 52 13.07 -5.40 -12.02
C GLY A 52 13.80 -5.66 -10.71
N THR A 53 14.84 -6.50 -10.74
CA THR A 53 15.61 -6.84 -9.52
C THR A 53 16.17 -5.60 -8.86
N ARG A 54 16.63 -4.63 -9.64
CA ARG A 54 17.16 -3.37 -9.12
C ARG A 54 16.11 -2.65 -8.24
N TYR A 55 14.87 -2.61 -8.68
CA TYR A 55 13.79 -1.95 -7.94
C TYR A 55 13.39 -2.74 -6.70
N LEU A 56 13.45 -4.07 -6.76
CA LEU A 56 13.22 -4.90 -5.59
C LEU A 56 14.31 -4.68 -4.53
N MET A 57 15.56 -4.47 -4.96
CA MET A 57 16.65 -4.16 -4.04
C MET A 57 16.45 -2.80 -3.35
N ILE A 58 15.99 -1.80 -4.10
CA ILE A 58 15.64 -0.49 -3.53
C ILE A 58 14.51 -0.64 -2.50
N PHE A 59 13.47 -1.37 -2.85
CA PHE A 59 12.36 -1.63 -1.97
C PHE A 59 12.82 -2.33 -0.69
N HIS A 60 13.65 -3.37 -0.83
CA HIS A 60 14.23 -4.08 0.30
C HIS A 60 15.01 -3.14 1.23
N GLY A 61 15.79 -2.23 0.66
CA GLY A 61 16.52 -1.22 1.42
C GLY A 61 15.61 -0.30 2.23
N LEU A 62 14.46 0.08 1.66
CA LEU A 62 13.47 0.88 2.36
C LEU A 62 12.83 0.12 3.52
N LEU A 63 12.64 -1.19 3.37
CA LEU A 63 12.15 -2.04 4.45
C LEU A 63 13.19 -2.22 5.55
N GLU A 64 14.44 -2.46 5.19
CA GLU A 64 15.55 -2.67 6.12
C GLU A 64 15.80 -1.44 7.01
N THR A 65 15.66 -0.25 6.45
CA THR A 65 15.90 1.00 7.17
C THR A 65 14.66 1.52 7.90
N ASN A 66 13.56 0.78 7.87
CA ASN A 66 12.27 1.18 8.44
C ASN A 66 11.70 2.49 7.85
N LYS A 67 12.15 2.88 6.68
CA LYS A 67 11.50 3.97 5.93
C LYS A 67 10.10 3.54 5.51
N ILE A 68 9.95 2.27 5.16
CA ILE A 68 8.66 1.60 4.97
C ILE A 68 8.59 0.49 6.01
N ARG A 69 7.63 0.57 6.92
CA ARG A 69 7.37 -0.47 7.91
C ARG A 69 6.22 -1.35 7.47
N VAL A 70 6.44 -2.65 7.55
CA VAL A 70 5.42 -3.65 7.21
C VAL A 70 4.69 -4.08 8.47
N VAL A 71 3.37 -4.01 8.42
CA VAL A 71 2.49 -4.39 9.52
C VAL A 71 1.75 -5.66 9.14
N ARG A 72 1.69 -6.60 10.08
CA ARG A 72 0.83 -7.77 9.97
C ARG A 72 -0.50 -7.46 10.64
N PRO A 73 -1.64 -7.80 10.02
CA PRO A 73 -2.93 -7.48 10.60
C PRO A 73 -3.18 -8.29 11.88
N SER A 74 -3.65 -7.59 12.93
CA SER A 74 -4.17 -8.25 14.12
C SER A 74 -5.58 -8.75 13.87
N LEU A 75 -6.10 -9.59 14.76
CA LEU A 75 -7.50 -10.02 14.68
C LEU A 75 -8.44 -8.81 14.71
N GLY A 76 -8.20 -7.86 15.60
CA GLY A 76 -9.03 -6.66 15.69
C GLY A 76 -9.04 -5.85 14.40
N LEU A 77 -7.87 -5.67 13.76
CA LEU A 77 -7.80 -5.00 12.48
C LEU A 77 -8.58 -5.76 11.40
N MET A 78 -8.49 -7.09 11.39
CA MET A 78 -9.22 -7.91 10.42
C MET A 78 -10.73 -7.81 10.64
N GLU A 79 -11.18 -7.78 11.88
CA GLU A 79 -12.62 -7.62 12.19
C GLU A 79 -13.13 -6.26 11.69
N ARG A 80 -12.41 -5.18 11.94
CA ARG A 80 -12.77 -3.85 11.45
C ARG A 80 -12.76 -3.78 9.92
N SER A 81 -11.76 -4.41 9.31
CA SER A 81 -11.64 -4.47 7.86
C SER A 81 -12.80 -5.23 7.23
N TYR A 82 -13.21 -6.33 7.86
CA TYR A 82 -14.34 -7.15 7.39
C TYR A 82 -15.64 -6.33 7.43
N ALA A 83 -15.90 -5.64 8.53
CA ALA A 83 -17.10 -4.81 8.67
C ALA A 83 -17.11 -3.68 7.63
N LEU A 84 -15.96 -3.03 7.44
CA LEU A 84 -15.80 -1.95 6.45
C LEU A 84 -16.00 -2.47 5.03
N ALA A 85 -15.43 -3.62 4.72
CA ALA A 85 -15.57 -4.29 3.42
C ALA A 85 -17.05 -4.60 3.14
N ALA A 86 -17.74 -5.15 4.14
CA ALA A 86 -19.14 -5.53 3.99
C ALA A 86 -20.04 -4.33 3.70
N ARG A 87 -19.89 -3.23 4.45
CA ARG A 87 -20.77 -2.06 4.26
C ARG A 87 -20.44 -1.22 3.03
N ASN A 88 -19.25 -1.38 2.46
CA ASN A 88 -18.81 -0.60 1.28
C ASN A 88 -18.70 -1.42 0.00
N GLY A 89 -18.93 -2.73 0.07
CA GLY A 89 -18.80 -3.59 -1.09
C GLY A 89 -17.37 -3.65 -1.63
N LEU A 90 -16.37 -3.57 -0.74
CA LEU A 90 -14.96 -3.66 -1.10
C LEU A 90 -14.41 -5.05 -0.77
N PRO A 91 -13.44 -5.53 -1.56
CA PRO A 91 -12.66 -6.69 -1.15
C PRO A 91 -11.90 -6.39 0.15
N ILE A 92 -11.65 -7.43 0.94
CA ILE A 92 -10.89 -7.30 2.18
C ILE A 92 -9.49 -6.71 1.94
N TYR A 93 -8.88 -7.02 0.80
CA TYR A 93 -7.56 -6.53 0.41
C TYR A 93 -7.49 -5.00 0.35
N ASP A 94 -8.58 -4.35 -0.07
CA ASP A 94 -8.65 -2.88 -0.11
C ASP A 94 -9.09 -2.31 1.23
N ALA A 95 -10.04 -2.96 1.87
CA ALA A 95 -10.61 -2.50 3.13
C ALA A 95 -9.59 -2.46 4.27
N VAL A 96 -8.64 -3.40 4.28
CA VAL A 96 -7.65 -3.49 5.36
C VAL A 96 -6.70 -2.29 5.38
N PHE A 97 -6.35 -1.71 4.24
CA PHE A 97 -5.54 -0.49 4.20
C PHE A 97 -6.31 0.71 4.76
N ILE A 98 -7.59 0.81 4.44
CA ILE A 98 -8.45 1.87 4.97
C ILE A 98 -8.57 1.74 6.49
N ALA A 99 -8.85 0.54 6.98
CA ALA A 99 -8.96 0.28 8.40
C ALA A 99 -7.67 0.60 9.14
N LEU A 100 -6.52 0.25 8.56
CA LEU A 100 -5.22 0.56 9.16
C LEU A 100 -4.99 2.07 9.24
N ALA A 101 -5.27 2.79 8.17
CA ALA A 101 -5.12 4.24 8.14
C ALA A 101 -5.99 4.92 9.20
N LEU A 102 -7.24 4.48 9.35
CA LEU A 102 -8.14 4.99 10.38
C LEU A 102 -7.63 4.67 11.79
N GLU A 103 -7.12 3.46 12.00
CA GLU A 103 -6.62 3.03 13.30
C GLU A 103 -5.41 3.85 13.76
N VAL A 104 -4.46 4.12 12.86
CA VAL A 104 -3.25 4.88 13.21
C VAL A 104 -3.42 6.38 13.06
N GLY A 105 -4.56 6.83 12.55
CA GLY A 105 -4.82 8.27 12.38
C GLY A 105 -3.96 8.91 11.31
N ALA A 106 -3.65 8.18 10.25
CA ALA A 106 -2.79 8.65 9.17
C ALA A 106 -3.55 8.73 7.84
N ALA A 107 -3.03 9.52 6.89
CA ALA A 107 -3.56 9.56 5.55
C ALA A 107 -3.31 8.24 4.83
N LEU A 108 -4.24 7.84 3.98
CA LEU A 108 -4.07 6.71 3.08
C LEU A 108 -3.61 7.23 1.71
N LYS A 109 -2.48 6.72 1.25
CA LYS A 109 -1.94 7.02 -0.08
C LYS A 109 -2.18 5.85 -1.01
N THR A 110 -2.98 6.07 -2.03
CA THR A 110 -3.37 5.06 -3.01
C THR A 110 -3.70 5.72 -4.34
N TYR A 111 -3.51 4.99 -5.42
CA TYR A 111 -3.98 5.37 -6.75
C TYR A 111 -5.29 4.68 -7.13
N ASP A 112 -5.83 3.86 -6.24
CA ASP A 112 -7.14 3.25 -6.43
C ASP A 112 -8.22 4.26 -6.04
N ARG A 113 -9.00 4.72 -7.03
CA ARG A 113 -10.02 5.76 -6.83
C ARG A 113 -11.13 5.32 -5.90
N ARG A 114 -11.55 4.06 -5.98
CA ARG A 114 -12.60 3.53 -5.14
C ARG A 114 -12.16 3.44 -3.68
N GLN A 115 -10.94 2.96 -3.47
CA GLN A 115 -10.35 2.89 -2.14
C GLN A 115 -10.23 4.29 -1.52
N ALA A 116 -9.76 5.27 -2.29
CA ALA A 116 -9.65 6.65 -1.83
C ALA A 116 -11.03 7.25 -1.48
N ALA A 117 -12.05 6.97 -2.29
CA ALA A 117 -13.40 7.46 -2.05
C ALA A 117 -14.00 6.87 -0.77
N VAL A 118 -13.80 5.57 -0.55
CA VAL A 118 -14.27 4.91 0.68
C VAL A 118 -13.52 5.44 1.90
N MET A 119 -12.21 5.68 1.78
CA MET A 119 -11.44 6.28 2.87
C MET A 119 -12.01 7.64 3.28
N ARG A 120 -12.34 8.50 2.32
CA ARG A 120 -12.95 9.80 2.62
C ARG A 120 -14.28 9.66 3.34
N LYS A 121 -15.13 8.74 2.86
CA LYS A 121 -16.44 8.46 3.45
C LYS A 121 -16.29 7.95 4.90
N GLU A 122 -15.40 7.00 5.12
CA GLU A 122 -15.21 6.40 6.45
C GLU A 122 -14.56 7.38 7.42
N SER A 123 -13.70 8.27 6.95
CA SER A 123 -13.09 9.31 7.78
C SER A 123 -14.11 10.33 8.29
N ALA A 124 -15.22 10.51 7.57
CA ALA A 124 -16.27 11.46 7.91
C ALA A 124 -17.34 10.89 8.83
N ARG A 125 -17.27 9.60 9.14
CA ARG A 125 -18.26 8.93 10.00
C ARG A 125 -18.15 9.36 11.44
#